data_55e44d534ab85cf7d12659fd014ccfd6
#
_entry.id   55e44d534ab85cf7d12659fd014ccfd6
#
_cell.length_a   1.000
_cell.length_b   1.000
_cell.length_c   1.000
_cell.angle_alpha   90.00
_cell.angle_beta   90.00
_cell.angle_gamma   90.00
#
_symmetry.space_group_name_H-M   'P 1'
#
loop_
_entity.id
_entity.type
_entity.pdbx_description
1 polymer ?
#
loop_
_entity_poly.entity_id
_entity_poly.type
_entity_poly.pdbx_seq_one_letter_code
_entity_poly.pdbx_strand_id
1 'polypeptide(L)'
;MEARDERRLRALQKHLNMVKLLIVDELGYVPFTAVGSELLFEVFSQRYERGSTIVTTNLPFDEWTSIFGSERLTGALLDRLTHHVHILEMNGESYRLTASKKAQRQSAHERSQKPKTPNEGDLST
;
A
#
# COMPACT_ATOMS: atom_id res chain seq x y z
N MET A 1 -15.55 -18.07 21.03
CA MET A 1 -15.13 -17.10 20.03
C MET A 1 -13.65 -17.18 19.67
N GLU A 2 -12.77 -17.31 20.62
CA GLU A 2 -11.33 -17.39 20.38
C GLU A 2 -10.91 -18.60 19.52
N ALA A 3 -11.45 -19.78 19.77
CA ALA A 3 -11.11 -21.00 19.02
C ALA A 3 -11.52 -20.92 17.54
N ARG A 4 -12.60 -20.23 17.21
CA ARG A 4 -13.05 -20.02 15.83
C ARG A 4 -12.16 -19.02 15.09
N ASP A 5 -11.74 -17.95 15.75
CA ASP A 5 -10.84 -16.95 15.20
C ASP A 5 -9.43 -17.51 15.03
N GLU A 6 -8.94 -18.32 15.96
CA GLU A 6 -7.67 -19.03 15.84
C GLU A 6 -7.66 -20.00 14.64
N ARG A 7 -8.73 -20.73 14.42
CA ARG A 7 -8.86 -21.63 13.26
C ARG A 7 -8.84 -20.87 11.94
N ARG A 8 -9.49 -19.72 11.87
CA ARG A 8 -9.49 -18.85 10.69
C ARG A 8 -8.09 -18.31 10.42
N LEU A 9 -7.38 -17.85 11.44
CA LEU A 9 -6.01 -17.37 11.32
C LEU A 9 -5.06 -18.46 10.86
N ARG A 10 -5.16 -19.66 11.40
CA ARG A 10 -4.34 -20.83 10.97
C ARG A 10 -4.64 -21.22 9.53
N ALA A 11 -5.91 -21.24 9.15
CA ALA A 11 -6.31 -21.53 7.78
C ALA A 11 -5.77 -20.48 6.80
N LEU A 12 -5.85 -19.19 7.14
CA LEU A 12 -5.29 -18.10 6.37
C LEU A 12 -3.77 -18.21 6.25
N GLN A 13 -3.10 -18.45 7.38
CA GLN A 13 -1.64 -18.62 7.40
C GLN A 13 -1.19 -19.78 6.52
N LYS A 14 -1.87 -20.92 6.63
CA LYS A 14 -1.60 -22.08 5.77
C LYS A 14 -1.80 -21.76 4.30
N HIS A 15 -2.87 -21.07 3.96
CA HIS A 15 -3.13 -20.63 2.59
C HIS A 15 -2.03 -19.70 2.07
N LEU A 16 -1.65 -18.69 2.85
CA LEU A 16 -0.60 -17.74 2.49
C LEU A 16 0.76 -18.41 2.32
N ASN A 17 1.04 -19.47 3.09
CA ASN A 17 2.29 -20.21 2.98
C ASN A 17 2.34 -21.14 1.76
N MET A 18 1.19 -21.53 1.23
CA MET A 18 1.09 -22.46 0.11
C MET A 18 1.08 -21.80 -1.26
N VAL A 19 0.76 -20.51 -1.35
CA VAL A 19 0.75 -19.81 -2.64
C VAL A 19 2.18 -19.65 -3.16
N LYS A 20 2.36 -19.78 -4.46
CA LYS A 20 3.68 -19.66 -5.09
C LYS A 20 4.21 -18.24 -5.06
N LEU A 21 3.35 -17.27 -5.26
CA LEU A 21 3.66 -15.86 -5.18
C LEU A 21 2.71 -15.17 -4.23
N LEU A 22 3.26 -14.49 -3.24
CA LEU A 22 2.53 -13.63 -2.31
C LEU A 22 2.88 -12.18 -2.60
N ILE A 23 1.86 -11.36 -2.80
CA ILE A 23 2.03 -9.92 -2.98
C ILE A 23 1.39 -9.21 -1.78
N VAL A 24 2.21 -8.50 -1.03
CA VAL A 24 1.78 -7.65 0.09
C VAL A 24 1.88 -6.21 -0.39
N ASP A 25 0.73 -5.63 -0.70
CA ASP A 25 0.65 -4.30 -1.29
C ASP A 25 0.40 -3.24 -0.21
N GLU A 26 1.05 -2.10 -0.38
CA GLU A 26 0.92 -0.94 0.52
C GLU A 26 1.14 -1.26 2.00
N LEU A 27 2.21 -2.01 2.30
CA LEU A 27 2.56 -2.33 3.68
C LEU A 27 2.84 -1.06 4.47
N GLY A 28 2.13 -0.90 5.59
CA GLY A 28 2.25 0.26 6.46
C GLY A 28 1.26 1.38 6.21
N TYR A 29 0.35 1.21 5.28
CA TYR A 29 -0.76 2.15 5.09
C TYR A 29 -1.66 2.23 6.32
N VAL A 30 -1.88 1.09 6.97
CA VAL A 30 -2.59 0.99 8.24
C VAL A 30 -1.69 0.26 9.24
N PRO A 31 -1.56 0.73 10.49
CA PRO A 31 -0.80 0.03 11.51
C PRO A 31 -1.39 -1.35 11.78
N PHE A 32 -0.52 -2.33 12.00
CA PHE A 32 -0.94 -3.67 12.37
C PHE A 32 -1.25 -3.77 13.87
N THR A 33 -2.21 -4.61 14.22
CA THR A 33 -2.35 -5.09 15.59
C THR A 33 -1.17 -5.99 15.95
N ALA A 34 -0.95 -6.24 17.24
CA ALA A 34 0.10 -7.16 17.68
C ALA A 34 -0.06 -8.55 17.04
N VAL A 35 -1.29 -9.06 16.96
CA VAL A 35 -1.61 -10.35 16.34
C VAL A 35 -1.31 -10.32 14.84
N GLY A 36 -1.68 -9.25 14.16
CA GLY A 36 -1.41 -9.10 12.73
C GLY A 36 0.09 -9.01 12.42
N SER A 37 0.85 -8.32 13.25
CA SER A 37 2.31 -8.22 13.13
C SER A 37 3.00 -9.56 13.29
N GLU A 38 2.60 -10.34 14.30
CA GLU A 38 3.13 -11.70 14.54
C GLU A 38 2.77 -12.63 13.38
N LEU A 39 1.55 -12.57 12.89
CA LEU A 39 1.10 -13.38 11.75
C LEU A 39 1.95 -13.08 10.51
N LEU A 40 2.17 -11.82 10.22
CA LEU A 40 2.97 -11.41 9.07
C LEU A 40 4.42 -11.84 9.21
N PHE A 41 4.99 -11.72 10.40
CA PHE A 41 6.33 -12.21 10.71
C PHE A 41 6.45 -13.72 10.48
N GLU A 42 5.49 -14.49 10.94
CA GLU A 42 5.47 -15.95 10.74
C GLU A 42 5.35 -16.31 9.26
N VAL A 43 4.47 -15.63 8.54
CA VAL A 43 4.29 -15.86 7.09
C VAL A 43 5.60 -15.58 6.33
N PHE A 44 6.25 -14.47 6.59
CA PHE A 44 7.52 -14.15 5.94
C PHE A 44 8.63 -15.12 6.33
N SER A 45 8.68 -15.52 7.60
CA SER A 45 9.67 -16.49 8.08
C SER A 45 9.49 -17.87 7.45
N GLN A 46 8.27 -18.33 7.30
CA GLN A 46 7.98 -19.63 6.69
C GLN A 46 8.15 -19.62 5.18
N ARG A 47 7.93 -18.50 4.54
CA ARG A 47 8.14 -18.34 3.10
C ARG A 47 9.59 -18.06 2.72
N TYR A 48 10.42 -17.73 3.69
CA TYR A 48 11.83 -17.45 3.47
C TYR A 48 12.53 -18.60 2.73
N GLU A 49 13.12 -18.31 1.58
CA GLU A 49 13.75 -19.28 0.68
C GLU A 49 12.84 -20.39 0.11
N ARG A 50 11.53 -20.32 0.35
CA ARG A 50 10.58 -21.35 -0.13
C ARG A 50 9.60 -20.85 -1.16
N GLY A 51 9.22 -19.60 -1.07
CA GLY A 51 8.24 -18.98 -1.96
C GLY A 51 8.64 -17.57 -2.35
N SER A 52 8.08 -17.10 -3.44
CA SER A 52 8.32 -15.73 -3.90
C SER A 52 7.37 -14.77 -3.20
N THR A 53 7.91 -13.65 -2.72
CA THR A 53 7.13 -12.61 -2.05
C THR A 53 7.52 -11.25 -2.60
N ILE A 54 6.51 -10.45 -2.94
CA ILE A 54 6.68 -9.05 -3.33
C ILE A 54 6.01 -8.20 -2.26
N VAL A 55 6.74 -7.22 -1.75
CA VAL A 55 6.21 -6.26 -0.79
C VAL A 55 6.33 -4.87 -1.40
N THR A 56 5.23 -4.14 -1.42
CA THR A 56 5.26 -2.71 -1.77
C THR A 56 4.99 -1.87 -0.53
N THR A 57 5.68 -0.76 -0.40
CA THR A 57 5.53 0.14 0.74
C THR A 57 5.98 1.55 0.37
N ASN A 58 5.36 2.55 0.99
CA ASN A 58 5.81 3.94 0.92
C ASN A 58 6.70 4.32 2.11
N LEU A 59 6.87 3.41 3.07
CA LEU A 59 7.62 3.69 4.29
C LEU A 59 9.06 3.20 4.16
N PRO A 60 10.05 4.03 4.53
CA PRO A 60 11.42 3.57 4.68
C PRO A 60 11.51 2.56 5.83
N PHE A 61 12.51 1.69 5.79
CA PHE A 61 12.66 0.62 6.78
C PHE A 61 12.79 1.10 8.22
N ASP A 62 13.36 2.27 8.44
CA ASP A 62 13.50 2.88 9.77
C ASP A 62 12.17 3.27 10.41
N GLU A 63 11.12 3.44 9.61
CA GLU A 63 9.76 3.71 10.10
C GLU A 63 8.92 2.45 10.34
N TRP A 64 9.41 1.29 9.97
CA TRP A 64 8.65 0.04 10.12
C TRP A 64 8.40 -0.35 11.57
N THR A 65 9.23 0.08 12.50
CA THR A 65 9.01 -0.15 13.95
C THR A 65 7.70 0.44 14.42
N SER A 66 7.29 1.59 13.87
CA SER A 66 6.01 2.22 14.22
C SER A 66 4.80 1.41 13.75
N ILE A 67 4.96 0.59 12.70
CA ILE A 67 3.91 -0.27 12.18
C ILE A 67 3.77 -1.53 13.01
N PHE A 68 4.89 -2.19 13.27
CA PHE A 68 4.92 -3.47 13.96
C PHE A 68 4.94 -3.34 15.49
N GLY A 69 5.25 -2.16 16.01
CA GLY A 69 5.20 -1.85 17.43
C GLY A 69 6.32 -2.43 18.30
N SER A 70 7.27 -3.16 17.70
CA SER A 70 8.38 -3.79 18.39
C SER A 70 9.64 -3.69 17.54
N GLU A 71 10.71 -3.13 18.12
CA GLU A 71 12.02 -3.05 17.46
C GLU A 71 12.59 -4.44 17.17
N ARG A 72 12.43 -5.35 18.12
CA ARG A 72 12.92 -6.72 17.99
C ARG A 72 12.21 -7.47 16.85
N LEU A 73 10.89 -7.39 16.80
CA LEU A 73 10.09 -8.02 15.75
C LEU A 73 10.40 -7.40 14.38
N THR A 74 10.49 -6.09 14.32
CA THR A 74 10.82 -5.36 13.10
C THR A 74 12.21 -5.70 12.60
N GLY A 75 13.20 -5.73 13.47
CA GLY A 75 14.57 -6.11 13.12
C GLY A 75 14.65 -7.53 12.57
N ALA A 76 14.00 -8.47 13.23
CA ALA A 76 13.94 -9.86 12.77
C ALA A 76 13.22 -10.00 11.42
N LEU A 77 12.14 -9.24 11.21
CA LEU A 77 11.41 -9.22 9.95
C LEU A 77 12.26 -8.65 8.81
N LEU A 78 12.95 -7.54 9.06
CA LEU A 78 13.82 -6.90 8.09
C LEU A 78 15.01 -7.80 7.72
N ASP A 79 15.59 -8.49 8.68
CA ASP A 79 16.64 -9.49 8.41
C ASP A 79 16.15 -10.58 7.46
N ARG A 80 14.94 -11.06 7.66
CA ARG A 80 14.33 -12.07 6.78
C ARG A 80 14.04 -11.53 5.39
N LEU A 81 13.48 -10.33 5.30
CA LEU A 81 13.13 -9.72 4.02
C LEU A 81 14.34 -9.29 3.21
N THR A 82 15.40 -8.79 3.87
CA THR A 82 16.53 -8.19 3.18
C THR A 82 17.67 -9.15 2.87
N HIS A 83 17.60 -10.40 3.31
CA HIS A 83 18.70 -11.36 3.13
C HIS A 83 18.93 -11.75 1.66
N HIS A 84 17.87 -11.96 0.89
CA HIS A 84 17.93 -12.27 -0.55
C HIS A 84 16.89 -11.43 -1.30
N VAL A 85 16.94 -10.13 -1.16
CA VAL A 85 15.91 -9.25 -1.72
C VAL A 85 16.47 -8.38 -2.84
N HIS A 86 15.63 -8.10 -3.81
CA HIS A 86 15.84 -7.05 -4.77
C HIS A 86 15.02 -5.83 -4.33
N ILE A 87 15.72 -4.76 -3.93
CA ILE A 87 15.08 -3.52 -3.51
C ILE A 87 15.01 -2.57 -4.70
N LEU A 88 13.79 -2.22 -5.09
CA LEU A 88 13.53 -1.26 -6.14
C LEU A 88 12.98 0.02 -5.52
N GLU A 89 13.71 1.11 -5.64
CA GLU A 89 13.23 2.43 -5.25
C GLU A 89 12.65 3.13 -6.46
N MET A 90 11.36 3.41 -6.39
CA MET A 90 10.65 4.11 -7.44
C MET A 90 10.37 5.55 -7.01
N ASN A 91 11.26 6.45 -7.39
CA ASN A 91 11.18 7.87 -7.11
C ASN A 91 10.65 8.57 -8.36
N GLY A 92 9.40 8.96 -8.35
CA GLY A 92 8.78 9.66 -9.46
C GLY A 92 7.40 10.17 -9.10
N GLU A 93 6.84 10.99 -9.95
CA GLU A 93 5.46 11.42 -9.79
C GLU A 93 4.50 10.25 -10.01
N SER A 94 3.47 10.17 -9.16
CA SER A 94 2.41 9.19 -9.33
C SER A 94 1.70 9.40 -10.67
N TYR A 95 1.56 8.34 -11.45
CA TYR A 95 0.79 8.38 -12.70
C TYR A 95 -0.64 8.86 -12.48
N ARG A 96 -1.29 8.41 -11.43
CA ARG A 96 -2.65 8.83 -11.08
C ARG A 96 -2.72 10.32 -10.78
N LEU A 97 -1.74 10.84 -10.05
CA LEU A 97 -1.65 12.26 -9.72
C LEU A 97 -1.37 13.11 -10.97
N THR A 98 -0.48 12.66 -11.83
CA THR A 98 -0.15 13.32 -13.10
C THR A 98 -1.37 13.34 -14.04
N ALA A 99 -2.08 12.22 -14.17
CA ALA A 99 -3.30 12.13 -14.95
C ALA A 99 -4.41 13.04 -14.41
N SER A 100 -4.58 13.11 -13.10
CA SER A 100 -5.54 13.99 -12.42
C SER A 100 -5.21 15.47 -12.67
N LYS A 101 -3.96 15.88 -12.52
CA LYS A 101 -3.50 17.24 -12.80
C LYS A 101 -3.73 17.62 -14.28
N LYS A 102 -3.47 16.69 -15.19
CA LYS A 102 -3.68 16.88 -16.62
C LYS A 102 -5.16 17.07 -16.95
N ALA A 103 -6.04 16.27 -16.36
CA ALA A 103 -7.49 16.41 -16.50
C ALA A 103 -8.00 17.75 -15.95
N GLN A 104 -7.48 18.20 -14.80
CA GLN A 104 -7.82 19.50 -14.22
C GLN A 104 -7.38 20.67 -15.13
N ARG A 105 -6.19 20.60 -15.70
CA ARG A 105 -5.70 21.64 -16.65
C ARG A 105 -6.56 21.71 -17.90
N GLN A 106 -6.96 20.57 -18.46
CA GLN A 106 -7.84 20.52 -19.63
C GLN A 106 -9.21 21.12 -19.33
N SER A 107 -9.83 20.77 -18.21
CA SER A 107 -11.12 21.32 -17.82
C SER A 107 -11.08 22.83 -17.53
N ALA A 108 -9.99 23.33 -16.96
CA ALA A 108 -9.79 24.76 -16.73
C ALA A 108 -9.63 25.52 -18.05
N HIS A 109 -8.92 24.93 -19.02
CA HIS A 109 -8.74 25.52 -20.34
C HIS A 109 -10.06 25.59 -21.12
N GLU A 110 -10.86 24.55 -21.09
CA GLU A 110 -12.19 24.50 -21.70
C GLU A 110 -13.15 25.53 -21.08
N ARG A 111 -13.10 25.71 -19.74
CA ARG A 111 -13.90 26.74 -19.07
C ARG A 111 -13.50 28.15 -19.46
N SER A 112 -12.22 28.40 -19.68
CA SER A 112 -11.73 29.72 -20.09
C SER A 112 -12.05 30.06 -21.55
N GLN A 113 -12.31 29.05 -22.37
CA GLN A 113 -12.66 29.23 -23.79
C GLN A 113 -14.17 29.28 -24.06
N LYS A 114 -15.02 29.00 -23.07
CA LYS A 114 -16.46 29.19 -23.24
C LYS A 114 -16.77 30.69 -23.41
N PRO A 115 -17.40 31.12 -24.53
CA PRO A 115 -17.81 32.49 -24.67
C PRO A 115 -18.78 32.85 -23.56
N LYS A 116 -18.55 33.97 -22.90
CA LYS A 116 -19.53 34.56 -21.99
C LYS A 116 -20.82 34.74 -22.78
N THR A 117 -21.87 34.06 -22.39
CA THR A 117 -23.21 34.36 -22.90
C THR A 117 -23.48 35.84 -22.66
N PRO A 118 -23.82 36.63 -23.71
CA PRO A 118 -24.19 37.99 -23.48
C PRO A 118 -25.40 38.01 -22.55
N ASN A 119 -25.28 38.80 -21.50
CA ASN A 119 -26.35 39.00 -20.57
C ASN A 119 -27.50 39.67 -21.37
N GLU A 120 -28.49 38.91 -21.75
CA GLU A 120 -29.76 39.44 -22.24
C GLU A 120 -30.50 40.10 -21.07
N GLY A 121 -30.03 41.19 -20.60
CA GLY A 121 -30.56 41.87 -19.45
C GLY A 121 -30.64 43.37 -19.61
N ASP A 122 -30.88 43.86 -20.82
CA ASP A 122 -31.25 45.25 -20.96
C ASP A 122 -32.19 45.45 -22.15
N LEU A 123 -33.42 45.01 -21.97
CA LEU A 123 -34.55 45.54 -22.69
C LEU A 123 -35.31 46.48 -21.75
N SER A 124 -34.68 47.59 -21.44
CA SER A 124 -35.42 48.74 -20.92
C SER A 124 -35.89 49.56 -22.08
N THR A 125 -37.13 49.45 -22.35
CA THR A 125 -37.86 50.50 -23.04
C THR A 125 -38.26 51.55 -22.06
#